data_922baff99b6b315dcf2e1b7a76bfc7b7
#
_entry.id   922baff99b6b315dcf2e1b7a76bfc7b7
#
_cell.length_a   1.000
_cell.length_b   1.000
_cell.length_c   1.000
_cell.angle_alpha   90.00
_cell.angle_beta   90.00
_cell.angle_gamma   90.00
#
_symmetry.space_group_name_H-M   'P 1'
#
loop_
_entity.id
_entity.type
_entity.pdbx_description
1 polymer ?
#
loop_
_entity_poly.entity_id
_entity_poly.type
_entity_poly.pdbx_seq_one_letter_code
_entity_poly.pdbx_strand_id
1 'polypeptide(L)'
;MAIETTAAGGALIKLFGVPVLAGAAATSLGFMFMWPQSTREAFIRFFSSIIISTFIGPARVAAVLSWWPSLFDSAKTVAGLYGGDPATGFLFIAAPLMVAAGLPAWWVLGACVRWFDKRRGKDIGELAADAAAVVKDVRGVL
;
A
#
# COMPACT_ATOMS: atom_id res chain seq x y z
N MET A 1 27.76 7.87 20.86
CA MET A 1 27.10 6.75 20.12
C MET A 1 25.61 6.59 20.43
N ALA A 2 25.11 6.72 21.68
CA ALA A 2 23.68 6.55 22.02
C ALA A 2 22.76 7.60 21.40
N ILE A 3 23.20 8.85 21.20
CA ILE A 3 22.37 9.98 20.69
C ILE A 3 22.08 9.83 19.19
N GLU A 4 23.04 9.34 18.41
CA GLU A 4 22.84 9.14 16.95
C GLU A 4 21.88 7.99 16.66
N THR A 5 21.90 6.91 17.45
CA THR A 5 20.98 5.78 17.32
C THR A 5 19.54 6.19 17.62
N THR A 6 19.34 7.09 18.56
CA THR A 6 18.00 7.61 18.93
C THR A 6 17.46 8.56 17.86
N ALA A 7 18.32 9.40 17.26
CA ALA A 7 17.91 10.29 16.16
C ALA A 7 17.55 9.50 14.89
N ALA A 8 18.35 8.50 14.52
CA ALA A 8 18.05 7.61 13.41
C ALA A 8 16.78 6.78 13.63
N GLY A 9 16.58 6.26 14.84
CA GLY A 9 15.36 5.55 15.23
C GLY A 9 14.12 6.44 15.15
N GLY A 10 14.22 7.69 15.63
CA GLY A 10 13.14 8.67 15.53
C GLY A 10 12.80 9.05 14.07
N ALA A 11 13.81 9.18 13.22
CA ALA A 11 13.62 9.44 11.79
C ALA A 11 12.93 8.26 11.07
N LEU A 12 13.33 7.03 11.38
CA LEU A 12 12.71 5.81 10.83
C LEU A 12 11.25 5.69 11.27
N ILE A 13 10.93 5.96 12.53
CA ILE A 13 9.55 5.93 13.03
C ILE A 13 8.71 7.01 12.34
N LYS A 14 9.24 8.21 12.13
CA LYS A 14 8.55 9.28 11.41
C LYS A 14 8.31 8.93 9.94
N LEU A 15 9.29 8.28 9.28
CA LEU A 15 9.22 7.94 7.86
C LEU A 15 8.31 6.74 7.60
N PHE A 16 8.44 5.68 8.40
CA PHE A 16 7.75 4.41 8.19
C PHE A 16 6.55 4.19 9.09
N GLY A 17 6.42 4.94 10.19
CA GLY A 17 5.36 4.73 11.18
C GLY A 17 3.96 4.89 10.58
N VAL A 18 3.71 5.96 9.84
CA VAL A 18 2.40 6.22 9.23
C VAL A 18 2.04 5.16 8.18
N PRO A 19 2.91 4.81 7.21
CA PRO A 19 2.63 3.73 6.26
C PRO A 19 2.39 2.37 6.91
N VAL A 20 3.16 2.02 7.95
CA VAL A 20 3.00 0.76 8.68
C VAL A 20 1.65 0.72 9.40
N LEU A 21 1.28 1.79 10.10
CA LEU A 21 -0.04 1.90 10.74
C LEU A 21 -1.18 1.85 9.72
N ALA A 22 -1.02 2.51 8.57
CA ALA A 22 -1.97 2.45 7.47
C ALA A 22 -2.14 1.02 6.93
N GLY A 23 -1.04 0.27 6.78
CA GLY A 23 -1.07 -1.13 6.38
C GLY A 23 -1.77 -2.03 7.40
N ALA A 24 -1.53 -1.82 8.69
CA ALA A 24 -2.21 -2.52 9.77
C ALA A 24 -3.72 -2.20 9.79
N ALA A 25 -4.10 -0.94 9.63
CA ALA A 25 -5.49 -0.52 9.51
C ALA A 25 -6.17 -1.14 8.27
N ALA A 26 -5.51 -1.15 7.12
CA ALA A 26 -5.99 -1.80 5.91
C ALA A 26 -6.26 -3.29 6.14
N THR A 27 -5.37 -3.99 6.83
CA THR A 27 -5.54 -5.41 7.15
C THR A 27 -6.72 -5.62 8.08
N SER A 28 -6.87 -4.78 9.11
CA SER A 28 -7.99 -4.86 10.06
C SER A 28 -9.33 -4.69 9.35
N LEU A 29 -9.44 -3.71 8.45
CA LEU A 29 -10.61 -3.53 7.60
C LEU A 29 -10.83 -4.73 6.68
N GLY A 30 -9.77 -5.24 6.06
CA GLY A 30 -9.84 -6.42 5.21
C GLY A 30 -10.36 -7.66 5.95
N PHE A 31 -10.00 -7.83 7.23
CA PHE A 31 -10.50 -8.94 8.06
C PHE A 31 -11.97 -8.78 8.44
N MET A 32 -12.49 -7.57 8.53
CA MET A 32 -13.93 -7.33 8.76
C MET A 32 -14.78 -7.84 7.59
N PHE A 33 -14.28 -7.70 6.36
CA PHE A 33 -15.01 -8.14 5.17
C PHE A 33 -14.74 -9.60 4.80
N MET A 34 -13.53 -10.09 5.05
CA MET A 34 -13.11 -11.44 4.69
C MET A 34 -12.22 -12.02 5.78
N TRP A 35 -12.84 -12.71 6.73
CA TRP A 35 -12.13 -13.39 7.81
C TRP A 35 -11.11 -14.39 7.27
N PRO A 36 -9.86 -14.38 7.73
CA PRO A 36 -8.84 -15.34 7.28
C PRO A 36 -9.20 -16.76 7.76
N GLN A 37 -9.11 -17.73 6.86
CA GLN A 37 -9.42 -19.13 7.18
C GLN A 37 -8.28 -19.84 7.89
N SER A 38 -7.07 -19.28 7.89
CA SER A 38 -5.91 -19.84 8.57
C SER A 38 -4.98 -18.74 9.09
N THR A 39 -4.22 -19.06 10.13
CA THR A 39 -3.19 -18.18 10.69
C THR A 39 -2.16 -17.77 9.63
N ARG A 40 -1.76 -18.71 8.76
CA ARG A 40 -0.83 -18.43 7.65
C ARG A 40 -1.39 -17.38 6.69
N GLU A 41 -2.67 -17.47 6.37
CA GLU A 41 -3.36 -16.51 5.51
C GLU A 41 -3.43 -15.13 6.16
N ALA A 42 -3.72 -15.08 7.47
CA ALA A 42 -3.72 -13.84 8.23
C ALA A 42 -2.36 -13.16 8.20
N PHE A 43 -1.26 -13.90 8.41
CA PHE A 43 0.10 -13.37 8.31
C PHE A 43 0.42 -12.84 6.92
N ILE A 44 0.11 -13.60 5.86
CA ILE A 44 0.39 -13.18 4.49
C ILE A 44 -0.37 -11.88 4.18
N ARG A 45 -1.65 -11.79 4.53
CA ARG A 45 -2.46 -10.58 4.33
C ARG A 45 -1.89 -9.39 5.10
N PHE A 46 -1.53 -9.59 6.36
CA PHE A 46 -0.98 -8.55 7.21
C PHE A 46 0.32 -7.99 6.65
N PHE A 47 1.30 -8.84 6.39
CA PHE A 47 2.60 -8.40 5.89
C PHE A 47 2.52 -7.80 4.48
N SER A 48 1.72 -8.39 3.59
CA SER A 48 1.53 -7.84 2.24
C SER A 48 0.91 -6.45 2.26
N SER A 49 -0.08 -6.21 3.11
CA SER A 49 -0.70 -4.89 3.24
C SER A 49 0.27 -3.85 3.78
N ILE A 50 1.08 -4.22 4.78
CA ILE A 50 2.12 -3.32 5.33
C ILE A 50 3.15 -2.98 4.24
N ILE A 51 3.69 -3.99 3.56
CA ILE A 51 4.71 -3.78 2.52
C ILE A 51 4.16 -2.86 1.43
N ILE A 52 2.97 -3.14 0.90
CA ILE A 52 2.39 -2.34 -0.17
C ILE A 52 2.02 -0.93 0.31
N SER A 53 1.44 -0.77 1.50
CA SER A 53 1.20 0.55 2.08
C SER A 53 2.50 1.35 2.24
N THR A 54 3.60 0.69 2.61
CA THR A 54 4.89 1.36 2.84
C THR A 54 5.53 1.84 1.54
N PHE A 55 5.46 1.04 0.47
CA PHE A 55 6.12 1.39 -0.80
C PHE A 55 5.20 2.15 -1.76
N ILE A 56 3.95 1.70 -1.91
CA ILE A 56 3.00 2.28 -2.87
C ILE A 56 2.20 3.44 -2.25
N GLY A 57 1.96 3.40 -0.93
CA GLY A 57 1.23 4.44 -0.23
C GLY A 57 1.78 5.84 -0.46
N PRO A 58 3.06 6.11 -0.16
CA PRO A 58 3.67 7.43 -0.41
C PRO A 58 3.63 7.86 -1.87
N ALA A 59 3.84 6.93 -2.82
CA ALA A 59 3.75 7.22 -4.24
C ALA A 59 2.34 7.66 -4.66
N ARG A 60 1.30 7.03 -4.12
CA ARG A 60 -0.09 7.44 -4.32
C ARG A 60 -0.37 8.82 -3.74
N VAL A 61 0.09 9.09 -2.53
CA VAL A 61 -0.05 10.41 -1.90
C VAL A 61 0.62 11.48 -2.76
N ALA A 62 1.84 11.24 -3.25
CA ALA A 62 2.55 12.14 -4.15
C ALA A 62 1.79 12.37 -5.46
N ALA A 63 1.23 11.33 -6.06
CA ALA A 63 0.42 11.43 -7.27
C ALA A 63 -0.85 12.27 -7.05
N VAL A 64 -1.59 12.02 -5.96
CA VAL A 64 -2.79 12.80 -5.64
C VAL A 64 -2.44 14.24 -5.31
N LEU A 65 -1.33 14.47 -4.59
CA LEU A 65 -0.84 15.81 -4.28
C LEU A 65 -0.48 16.59 -5.55
N SER A 66 0.09 15.93 -6.56
CA SER A 66 0.43 16.57 -7.84
C SER A 66 -0.81 16.89 -8.69
N TRP A 67 -1.84 16.06 -8.61
CA TRP A 67 -3.09 16.26 -9.37
C TRP A 67 -4.06 17.21 -8.67
N TRP A 68 -4.08 17.19 -7.34
CA TRP A 68 -5.07 17.93 -6.55
C TRP A 68 -4.46 18.57 -5.29
N PRO A 69 -3.54 19.52 -5.45
CA PRO A 69 -2.85 20.16 -4.32
C PRO A 69 -3.81 20.89 -3.38
N SER A 70 -4.88 21.50 -3.92
CA SER A 70 -5.89 22.23 -3.14
C SER A 70 -6.60 21.38 -2.09
N LEU A 71 -6.70 20.05 -2.30
CA LEU A 71 -7.28 19.12 -1.33
C LEU A 71 -6.45 19.10 -0.04
N PHE A 72 -5.13 19.02 -0.18
CA PHE A 72 -4.21 19.02 0.96
C PHE A 72 -4.14 20.37 1.65
N ASP A 73 -4.22 21.48 0.91
CA ASP A 73 -4.22 22.82 1.49
C ASP A 73 -5.52 23.11 2.25
N SER A 74 -6.65 22.66 1.73
CA SER A 74 -7.93 22.70 2.44
C SER A 74 -7.87 21.90 3.75
N ALA A 75 -7.29 20.71 3.73
CA ALA A 75 -7.15 19.87 4.92
C ALA A 75 -6.23 20.52 5.98
N LYS A 76 -5.13 21.16 5.58
CA LYS A 76 -4.27 21.94 6.49
C LYS A 76 -5.01 23.11 7.10
N THR A 77 -5.83 23.83 6.31
CA THR A 77 -6.65 24.95 6.78
C THR A 77 -7.66 24.46 7.81
N VAL A 78 -8.35 23.37 7.53
CA VAL A 78 -9.32 22.77 8.47
C VAL A 78 -8.62 22.35 9.77
N ALA A 79 -7.46 21.67 9.69
CA ALA A 79 -6.70 21.30 10.87
C ALA A 79 -6.32 22.54 11.72
N GLY A 80 -5.90 23.64 11.07
CA GLY A 80 -5.60 24.91 11.74
C GLY A 80 -6.81 25.52 12.47
N LEU A 81 -8.02 25.42 11.89
CA LEU A 81 -9.26 25.90 12.53
C LEU A 81 -9.59 25.15 13.82
N TYR A 82 -9.19 23.89 13.92
CA TYR A 82 -9.33 23.08 15.15
C TYR A 82 -8.12 23.15 16.06
N GLY A 83 -7.19 24.09 15.84
CA GLY A 83 -6.00 24.26 16.67
C GLY A 83 -4.93 23.17 16.47
N GLY A 84 -5.02 22.40 15.40
CA GLY A 84 -4.07 21.36 15.03
C GLY A 84 -2.90 21.88 14.19
N ASP A 85 -1.80 21.10 14.19
CA ASP A 85 -0.64 21.35 13.33
C ASP A 85 -1.01 21.10 11.84
N PRO A 86 -0.53 21.92 10.90
CA PRO A 86 -0.67 21.68 9.45
C PRO A 86 -0.26 20.27 9.00
N ALA A 87 0.74 19.67 9.67
CA ALA A 87 1.12 18.28 9.43
C ALA A 87 -0.02 17.28 9.71
N THR A 88 -0.86 17.55 10.69
CA THR A 88 -2.05 16.75 11.00
C THR A 88 -3.07 16.83 9.85
N GLY A 89 -3.25 18.02 9.28
CA GLY A 89 -4.12 18.22 8.11
C GLY A 89 -3.66 17.41 6.90
N PHE A 90 -2.35 17.40 6.65
CA PHE A 90 -1.78 16.55 5.60
C PHE A 90 -2.09 15.07 5.84
N LEU A 91 -1.96 14.59 7.07
CA LEU A 91 -2.22 13.19 7.44
C LEU A 91 -3.69 12.80 7.29
N PHE A 92 -4.65 13.71 7.46
CA PHE A 92 -6.07 13.43 7.23
C PHE A 92 -6.36 12.92 5.82
N ILE A 93 -5.60 13.40 4.82
CA ILE A 93 -5.75 12.94 3.43
C ILE A 93 -4.76 11.80 3.13
N ALA A 94 -3.52 11.91 3.59
CA ALA A 94 -2.49 10.93 3.30
C ALA A 94 -2.78 9.56 3.92
N ALA A 95 -3.24 9.48 5.16
CA ALA A 95 -3.50 8.21 5.84
C ALA A 95 -4.58 7.36 5.15
N PRO A 96 -5.78 7.87 4.81
CA PRO A 96 -6.77 7.10 4.04
C PRO A 96 -6.26 6.63 2.68
N LEU A 97 -5.45 7.44 1.98
CA LEU A 97 -4.85 7.06 0.70
C LEU A 97 -3.87 5.89 0.86
N MET A 98 -3.08 5.89 1.93
CA MET A 98 -2.16 4.79 2.24
C MET A 98 -2.91 3.53 2.66
N VAL A 99 -3.99 3.64 3.45
CA VAL A 99 -4.88 2.52 3.79
C VAL A 99 -5.50 1.93 2.53
N ALA A 100 -6.02 2.77 1.65
CA ALA A 100 -6.61 2.34 0.38
C ALA A 100 -5.58 1.67 -0.56
N ALA A 101 -4.29 1.96 -0.43
CA ALA A 101 -3.23 1.25 -1.14
C ALA A 101 -3.03 -0.17 -0.60
N GLY A 102 -3.16 -0.37 0.71
CA GLY A 102 -2.97 -1.67 1.37
C GLY A 102 -4.15 -2.63 1.19
N LEU A 103 -5.38 -2.13 1.02
CA LEU A 103 -6.58 -2.97 0.92
C LEU A 103 -6.53 -4.03 -0.20
N PRO A 104 -6.19 -3.72 -1.47
CA PRO A 104 -6.14 -4.70 -2.53
C PRO A 104 -4.86 -5.56 -2.53
N ALA A 105 -3.89 -5.24 -1.66
CA ALA A 105 -2.56 -5.83 -1.68
C ALA A 105 -2.56 -7.36 -1.66
N TRP A 106 -3.31 -7.95 -0.74
CA TRP A 106 -3.39 -9.40 -0.59
C TRP A 106 -4.12 -10.08 -1.76
N TRP A 107 -5.07 -9.37 -2.40
CA TRP A 107 -5.79 -9.87 -3.58
C TRP A 107 -4.86 -9.99 -4.77
N VAL A 108 -4.09 -8.94 -5.01
CA VAL A 108 -3.09 -8.88 -6.09
C VAL A 108 -2.01 -9.94 -5.86
N LEU A 109 -1.45 -10.00 -4.64
CA LEU A 109 -0.45 -11.01 -4.29
C LEU A 109 -1.01 -12.43 -4.37
N GLY A 110 -2.25 -12.65 -3.89
CA GLY A 110 -2.92 -13.94 -4.00
C GLY A 110 -3.14 -14.36 -5.46
N ALA A 111 -3.51 -13.44 -6.33
CA ALA A 111 -3.63 -13.68 -7.77
C ALA A 111 -2.26 -14.01 -8.39
N CYS A 112 -1.21 -13.26 -8.04
CA CYS A 112 0.15 -13.52 -8.49
C CYS A 112 0.64 -14.91 -8.04
N VAL A 113 0.48 -15.26 -6.78
CA VAL A 113 0.90 -16.57 -6.25
C VAL A 113 0.17 -17.71 -6.99
N ARG A 114 -1.15 -17.61 -7.16
CA ARG A 114 -1.92 -18.60 -7.93
C ARG A 114 -1.46 -18.70 -9.39
N TRP A 115 -1.13 -17.55 -9.98
CA TRP A 115 -0.62 -17.50 -11.34
C TRP A 115 0.74 -18.19 -11.45
N PHE A 116 1.66 -17.96 -10.49
CA PHE A 116 2.95 -18.64 -10.42
C PHE A 116 2.80 -20.14 -10.11
N ASP A 117 1.93 -20.51 -9.17
CA ASP A 117 1.70 -21.92 -8.84
C ASP A 117 1.14 -22.73 -10.02
N LYS A 118 0.23 -22.13 -10.79
CA LYS A 118 -0.32 -22.75 -12.01
C LYS A 118 0.75 -22.96 -13.10
N ARG A 119 1.83 -22.21 -13.01
CA ARG A 119 2.94 -22.24 -13.98
C ARG A 119 4.22 -22.87 -13.43
N ARG A 120 4.15 -23.38 -12.23
CA ARG A 120 5.24 -24.16 -11.64
C ARG A 120 5.52 -25.40 -12.52
N GLY A 121 6.70 -25.44 -13.14
CA GLY A 121 7.10 -26.50 -14.07
C GLY A 121 7.08 -26.11 -15.56
N LYS A 122 6.66 -24.90 -15.89
CA LYS A 122 6.84 -24.35 -17.23
C LYS A 122 8.22 -23.73 -17.38
N ASP A 123 8.85 -23.95 -18.51
CA ASP A 123 10.14 -23.33 -18.83
C ASP A 123 9.98 -21.80 -19.01
N ILE A 124 11.08 -21.05 -18.76
CA ILE A 124 11.09 -19.58 -18.86
C ILE A 124 10.64 -19.11 -20.24
N GLY A 125 10.96 -19.89 -21.29
CA GLY A 125 10.51 -19.62 -22.66
C GLY A 125 8.99 -19.71 -22.85
N GLU A 126 8.34 -20.69 -22.22
CA GLU A 126 6.88 -20.82 -22.25
C GLU A 126 6.18 -19.72 -21.44
N LEU A 127 6.77 -19.29 -20.33
CA LEU A 127 6.27 -18.17 -19.54
C LEU A 127 6.29 -16.84 -20.33
N ALA A 128 7.36 -16.62 -21.10
CA ALA A 128 7.48 -15.44 -21.95
C ALA A 128 6.46 -15.47 -23.10
N ALA A 129 6.24 -16.63 -23.71
CA ALA A 129 5.24 -16.81 -24.76
C ALA A 129 3.80 -16.59 -24.24
N ASP A 130 3.48 -17.12 -23.06
CA ASP A 130 2.16 -16.94 -22.43
C ASP A 130 1.91 -15.45 -22.06
N ALA A 131 2.95 -14.75 -21.58
CA ALA A 131 2.86 -13.32 -21.28
C ALA A 131 2.64 -12.49 -22.56
N ALA A 132 3.34 -12.83 -23.64
CA ALA A 132 3.17 -12.18 -24.93
C ALA A 132 1.77 -12.42 -25.52
N ALA A 133 1.20 -13.62 -25.36
CA ALA A 133 -0.15 -13.94 -25.78
C ALA A 133 -1.21 -13.09 -25.04
N VAL A 134 -1.08 -12.94 -23.71
CA VAL A 134 -1.98 -12.10 -22.91
C VAL A 134 -1.91 -10.63 -23.33
N VAL A 135 -0.71 -10.10 -23.59
CA VAL A 135 -0.53 -8.72 -24.06
C VAL A 135 -1.17 -8.53 -25.45
N LYS A 136 -1.05 -9.54 -26.33
CA LYS A 136 -1.66 -9.49 -27.66
C LYS A 136 -3.19 -9.51 -27.60
N ASP A 137 -3.77 -10.32 -26.71
CA ASP A 137 -5.23 -10.37 -26.49
C ASP A 137 -5.78 -9.05 -25.97
N VAL A 138 -5.12 -8.44 -24.99
CA VAL A 138 -5.50 -7.13 -24.44
C VAL A 138 -5.41 -6.03 -25.49
N ARG A 139 -4.40 -6.11 -26.37
CA ARG A 139 -4.21 -5.14 -27.46
C ARG A 139 -5.21 -5.31 -28.61
N GLY A 140 -5.78 -6.50 -28.77
CA GLY A 140 -6.81 -6.78 -29.78
C GLY A 140 -8.22 -6.38 -29.35
N VAL A 141 -8.42 -6.01 -28.08
CA VAL A 141 -9.71 -5.57 -27.51
C VAL A 141 -9.80 -4.04 -27.38
N LEU A 142 -8.67 -3.34 -27.52
CA LEU A 142 -8.59 -1.87 -27.56
C LEU A 142 -8.58 -1.36 -28.99
#